data_a444cbe1771cac8a704f0f07f612f46c
#
_entry.id   a444cbe1771cac8a704f0f07f612f46c
#
_cell.length_a   1.000
_cell.length_b   1.000
_cell.length_c   1.000
_cell.angle_alpha   90.00
_cell.angle_beta   90.00
_cell.angle_gamma   90.00
#
_symmetry.space_group_name_H-M   'P 1'
#
loop_
_entity.id
_entity.type
_entity.pdbx_description
1 polymer ?
#
loop_
_entity_poly.entity_id
_entity_poly.type
_entity_poly.pdbx_seq_one_letter_code
_entity_poly.pdbx_strand_id
1 'polypeptide(L)'
;MSKPLQVKHIHTDVLIIGGGTAGCYAALTISRNSDASVLVAEKANIKRSGCLAAGVNAINAYIVKGRKPQDYVDYATKDAAGIVRNDLLLTAAEEFNEVTADMEKLGLVILKDENGDYVARGNRNIKINGENFKPLLADAVYKSENVDVLNYVNITDLLTENGKVYGAVGFSIMEETAYVIHAKAVLIATGGAAGLYKPNNPGFSRHKMWYPPFNTGAGFAMGIRSGAEMTTFEMRFIALRCKDTIAPTGTIAQGVQAKQVNAKGEVYEHIYGLTTSQRVYGTVRENQLGHGPCYLKTSGITAEQDQDLLKAYLNMAPSQTLKWIESGKMPSEQDVEIQGTEPYIVGGHTASGFWVDTRRETTIHGLYAAGDVAGGCPQKYVTGALAEGKIASLAIIEQLKEKHSEETSEVEKQAQTIIEDYEKLRNAQNGLFTIEELEEAMQKVMDEYAGGIAVNYQFNEKQLNLAKEKIARLSE
;
A
#
# COMPACT_ATOMS: atom_id res chain seq x y z
N MET A 1 36.33 16.50 -1.55
CA MET A 1 35.65 15.64 -0.60
C MET A 1 34.45 16.40 -0.05
N SER A 2 33.27 15.80 -0.06
CA SER A 2 32.09 16.39 0.60
C SER A 2 32.31 16.45 2.12
N LYS A 3 31.63 17.39 2.79
CA LYS A 3 31.66 17.45 4.26
C LYS A 3 31.07 16.16 4.85
N PRO A 4 31.62 15.55 5.89
CA PRO A 4 31.02 14.36 6.52
C PRO A 4 29.56 14.58 6.91
N LEU A 5 28.74 13.52 6.86
CA LEU A 5 27.37 13.57 7.35
C LEU A 5 27.34 13.92 8.85
N GLN A 6 26.45 14.79 9.24
CA GLN A 6 26.14 15.00 10.64
C GLN A 6 25.37 13.77 11.15
N VAL A 7 25.85 13.11 12.19
CA VAL A 7 25.14 11.99 12.81
C VAL A 7 24.33 12.52 14.01
N LYS A 8 23.03 12.21 14.04
CA LYS A 8 22.13 12.53 15.16
C LYS A 8 21.59 11.24 15.77
N HIS A 9 21.79 11.08 17.07
CA HIS A 9 21.19 10.01 17.86
C HIS A 9 19.88 10.49 18.48
N ILE A 10 18.82 9.70 18.34
CA ILE A 10 17.50 9.96 18.92
C ILE A 10 17.07 8.72 19.70
N HIS A 11 16.52 8.94 20.90
CA HIS A 11 15.95 7.89 21.74
C HIS A 11 14.45 8.11 21.87
N THR A 12 13.68 7.04 21.67
CA THR A 12 12.22 7.03 21.80
C THR A 12 11.75 5.68 22.34
N ASP A 13 10.57 5.62 22.93
CA ASP A 13 10.01 4.32 23.32
C ASP A 13 9.55 3.53 22.08
N VAL A 14 8.91 4.22 21.13
CA VAL A 14 8.36 3.60 19.91
C VAL A 14 8.79 4.38 18.67
N LEU A 15 9.42 3.68 17.73
CA LEU A 15 9.68 4.20 16.39
C LEU A 15 8.61 3.67 15.42
N ILE A 16 7.95 4.56 14.69
CA ILE A 16 7.04 4.22 13.60
C ILE A 16 7.70 4.63 12.28
N ILE A 17 7.98 3.66 11.43
CA ILE A 17 8.59 3.88 10.11
C ILE A 17 7.49 3.96 9.06
N GLY A 18 7.20 5.17 8.57
CA GLY A 18 6.16 5.49 7.62
C GLY A 18 4.92 6.12 8.25
N GLY A 19 4.68 7.38 7.91
CA GLY A 19 3.54 8.18 8.35
C GLY A 19 2.31 8.03 7.43
N GLY A 20 2.07 6.83 6.87
CA GLY A 20 0.86 6.51 6.12
C GLY A 20 -0.37 6.34 7.01
N THR A 21 -1.41 5.66 6.51
CA THR A 21 -2.67 5.42 7.25
C THR A 21 -2.41 4.65 8.54
N ALA A 22 -1.76 3.50 8.44
CA ALA A 22 -1.46 2.65 9.60
C ALA A 22 -0.55 3.35 10.61
N GLY A 23 0.53 3.98 10.15
CA GLY A 23 1.49 4.63 11.03
C GLY A 23 0.92 5.85 11.77
N CYS A 24 0.17 6.71 11.09
CA CYS A 24 -0.50 7.84 11.76
C CYS A 24 -1.52 7.36 12.79
N TYR A 25 -2.34 6.36 12.45
CA TYR A 25 -3.35 5.87 13.39
C TYR A 25 -2.72 5.10 14.56
N ALA A 26 -1.62 4.40 14.32
CA ALA A 26 -0.82 3.79 15.38
C ALA A 26 -0.26 4.84 16.35
N ALA A 27 0.34 5.91 15.84
CA ALA A 27 0.84 7.00 16.67
C ALA A 27 -0.27 7.60 17.56
N LEU A 28 -1.44 7.86 16.97
CA LEU A 28 -2.62 8.34 17.70
C LEU A 28 -3.09 7.35 18.78
N THR A 29 -3.10 6.06 18.46
CA THR A 29 -3.53 5.02 19.40
C THR A 29 -2.58 4.93 20.60
N ILE A 30 -1.26 4.95 20.35
CA ILE A 30 -0.25 4.92 21.43
C ILE A 30 -0.38 6.17 22.30
N SER A 31 -0.47 7.35 21.67
CA SER A 31 -0.59 8.63 22.37
C SER A 31 -1.81 8.73 23.28
N ARG A 32 -2.94 8.14 22.85
CA ARG A 32 -4.19 8.16 23.63
C ARG A 32 -4.23 7.15 24.77
N ASN A 33 -3.38 6.13 24.74
CA ASN A 33 -3.44 4.99 25.66
C ASN A 33 -2.17 4.79 26.50
N SER A 34 -1.16 5.64 26.33
CA SER A 34 0.09 5.57 27.09
C SER A 34 0.83 6.90 27.06
N ASP A 35 1.77 7.06 28.03
CA ASP A 35 2.69 8.19 28.06
C ASP A 35 4.01 7.91 27.29
N ALA A 36 4.07 6.80 26.53
CA ALA A 36 5.24 6.42 25.77
C ALA A 36 5.58 7.48 24.71
N SER A 37 6.87 7.82 24.60
CA SER A 37 7.36 8.69 23.53
C SER A 37 7.31 7.97 22.19
N VAL A 38 6.77 8.64 21.18
CA VAL A 38 6.60 8.09 19.82
C VAL A 38 7.33 8.97 18.82
N LEU A 39 8.14 8.38 17.97
CA LEU A 39 8.74 9.04 16.82
C LEU A 39 8.21 8.46 15.52
N VAL A 40 7.59 9.29 14.69
CA VAL A 40 7.18 8.91 13.33
C VAL A 40 8.24 9.40 12.34
N ALA A 41 8.94 8.48 11.69
CA ALA A 41 9.88 8.80 10.61
C ALA A 41 9.19 8.60 9.24
N GLU A 42 9.06 9.67 8.47
CA GLU A 42 8.39 9.69 7.17
C GLU A 42 9.35 10.20 6.08
N LYS A 43 9.48 9.42 5.02
CA LYS A 43 10.33 9.73 3.87
C LYS A 43 9.87 10.99 3.10
N ALA A 44 8.56 11.23 3.06
CA ALA A 44 7.96 12.42 2.47
C ALA A 44 7.43 13.34 3.59
N ASN A 45 6.17 13.76 3.51
CA ASN A 45 5.51 14.56 4.54
C ASN A 45 4.20 13.88 4.94
N ILE A 46 3.96 13.67 6.24
CA ILE A 46 2.81 12.94 6.73
C ILE A 46 1.47 13.55 6.31
N LYS A 47 1.40 14.85 5.97
CA LYS A 47 0.17 15.51 5.54
C LYS A 47 -0.37 14.94 4.22
N ARG A 48 0.50 14.46 3.33
CA ARG A 48 0.13 13.97 2.00
C ARG A 48 0.98 12.78 1.54
N SER A 49 1.47 11.94 2.45
CA SER A 49 2.20 10.71 2.10
C SER A 49 1.30 9.48 2.06
N GLY A 50 1.78 8.44 1.37
CA GLY A 50 1.14 7.13 1.27
C GLY A 50 -0.05 7.07 0.32
N CYS A 51 -0.67 5.90 0.22
CA CYS A 51 -1.75 5.61 -0.72
C CYS A 51 -3.00 6.48 -0.47
N LEU A 52 -3.29 6.82 0.79
CA LEU A 52 -4.43 7.64 1.17
C LEU A 52 -4.29 9.12 0.77
N ALA A 53 -3.11 9.56 0.34
CA ALA A 53 -2.87 10.96 -0.06
C ALA A 53 -3.75 11.43 -1.22
N ALA A 54 -4.18 10.50 -2.09
CA ALA A 54 -5.10 10.79 -3.20
C ALA A 54 -6.56 11.00 -2.75
N GLY A 55 -6.87 10.71 -1.48
CA GLY A 55 -8.24 10.65 -1.00
C GLY A 55 -8.99 9.40 -1.47
N VAL A 56 -10.15 9.16 -0.86
CA VAL A 56 -11.04 8.04 -1.20
C VAL A 56 -12.51 8.46 -1.07
N ASN A 57 -13.37 7.87 -1.90
CA ASN A 57 -14.82 8.18 -1.90
C ASN A 57 -15.67 7.09 -1.23
N ALA A 58 -15.03 6.04 -0.74
CA ALA A 58 -15.68 4.94 -0.03
C ALA A 58 -14.72 4.27 0.94
N ILE A 59 -15.24 3.78 2.03
CA ILE A 59 -14.60 2.78 2.88
C ILE A 59 -15.02 1.41 2.34
N ASN A 60 -14.05 0.61 1.88
CA ASN A 60 -14.29 -0.66 1.20
C ASN A 60 -14.26 -1.88 2.14
N ALA A 61 -13.87 -1.69 3.39
CA ALA A 61 -13.90 -2.71 4.44
C ALA A 61 -14.72 -2.17 5.62
N TYR A 62 -15.97 -2.57 5.69
CA TYR A 62 -16.91 -2.16 6.72
C TYR A 62 -17.96 -3.26 6.96
N ILE A 63 -18.31 -3.50 8.21
CA ILE A 63 -19.35 -4.47 8.56
C ILE A 63 -20.69 -3.74 8.55
N VAL A 64 -21.40 -3.85 7.42
CA VAL A 64 -22.72 -3.19 7.24
C VAL A 64 -23.79 -3.85 8.10
N LYS A 65 -24.86 -3.11 8.39
CA LYS A 65 -25.99 -3.57 9.21
C LYS A 65 -26.52 -4.93 8.74
N GLY A 66 -26.65 -5.89 9.66
CA GLY A 66 -27.08 -7.26 9.37
C GLY A 66 -25.95 -8.21 8.94
N ARG A 67 -24.72 -7.75 8.89
CA ARG A 67 -23.50 -8.56 8.66
C ARG A 67 -22.66 -8.67 9.93
N LYS A 68 -21.73 -9.61 9.93
CA LYS A 68 -20.77 -9.84 11.01
C LYS A 68 -19.36 -9.98 10.45
N PRO A 69 -18.31 -9.81 11.26
CA PRO A 69 -16.92 -9.91 10.84
C PRO A 69 -16.60 -11.16 10.02
N GLN A 70 -17.18 -12.30 10.37
CA GLN A 70 -16.99 -13.56 9.65
C GLN A 70 -17.42 -13.47 8.17
N ASP A 71 -18.49 -12.74 7.86
CA ASP A 71 -18.94 -12.56 6.45
C ASP A 71 -17.89 -11.87 5.60
N TYR A 72 -17.09 -11.00 6.23
CA TYR A 72 -15.96 -10.33 5.57
C TYR A 72 -14.78 -11.28 5.35
N VAL A 73 -14.46 -12.12 6.35
CA VAL A 73 -13.44 -13.16 6.25
C VAL A 73 -13.77 -14.11 5.09
N ASP A 74 -15.01 -14.58 5.02
CA ASP A 74 -15.48 -15.49 3.98
C ASP A 74 -15.35 -14.87 2.57
N TYR A 75 -15.69 -13.59 2.45
CA TYR A 75 -15.51 -12.83 1.20
C TYR A 75 -14.04 -12.74 0.79
N ALA A 76 -13.16 -12.32 1.69
CA ALA A 76 -11.74 -12.13 1.39
C ALA A 76 -11.06 -13.48 1.10
N THR A 77 -11.43 -14.54 1.82
CA THR A 77 -10.97 -15.92 1.58
C THR A 77 -11.33 -16.38 0.16
N LYS A 78 -12.57 -16.14 -0.23
CA LYS A 78 -13.05 -16.49 -1.59
C LYS A 78 -12.31 -15.70 -2.68
N ASP A 79 -12.13 -14.38 -2.50
CA ASP A 79 -11.45 -13.53 -3.49
C ASP A 79 -9.97 -13.90 -3.65
N ALA A 80 -9.31 -14.27 -2.56
CA ALA A 80 -7.92 -14.70 -2.54
C ALA A 80 -7.70 -16.20 -2.82
N ALA A 81 -8.74 -16.93 -3.27
CA ALA A 81 -8.71 -18.37 -3.54
C ALA A 81 -8.15 -19.22 -2.37
N GLY A 82 -8.42 -18.81 -1.13
CA GLY A 82 -7.97 -19.47 0.09
C GLY A 82 -6.56 -19.10 0.57
N ILE A 83 -5.82 -18.28 -0.16
CA ILE A 83 -4.48 -17.85 0.24
C ILE A 83 -4.60 -16.67 1.20
N VAL A 84 -4.94 -16.95 2.44
CA VAL A 84 -5.16 -15.96 3.50
C VAL A 84 -4.85 -16.52 4.89
N ARG A 85 -4.65 -15.61 5.84
CA ARG A 85 -4.66 -15.88 7.28
C ARG A 85 -6.00 -15.40 7.85
N ASN A 86 -6.95 -16.34 8.03
CA ASN A 86 -8.31 -16.03 8.52
C ASN A 86 -8.32 -15.43 9.91
N ASP A 87 -7.38 -15.81 10.77
CA ASP A 87 -7.17 -15.23 12.09
C ASP A 87 -6.82 -13.73 12.03
N LEU A 88 -5.94 -13.34 11.11
CA LEU A 88 -5.59 -11.93 10.90
C LEU A 88 -6.74 -11.12 10.30
N LEU A 89 -7.48 -11.71 9.35
CA LEU A 89 -8.67 -11.09 8.77
C LEU A 89 -9.76 -10.87 9.81
N LEU A 90 -9.99 -11.85 10.70
CA LEU A 90 -11.02 -11.76 11.73
C LEU A 90 -10.70 -10.65 12.72
N THR A 91 -9.48 -10.64 13.28
CA THR A 91 -9.06 -9.61 14.23
C THR A 91 -9.13 -8.20 13.62
N ALA A 92 -8.80 -8.04 12.34
CA ALA A 92 -8.96 -6.75 11.66
C ALA A 92 -10.43 -6.39 11.42
N ALA A 93 -11.27 -7.35 11.00
CA ALA A 93 -12.69 -7.11 10.71
C ALA A 93 -13.51 -6.75 11.95
N GLU A 94 -13.13 -7.23 13.12
CA GLU A 94 -13.74 -6.88 14.41
C GLU A 94 -13.53 -5.40 14.75
N GLU A 95 -12.43 -4.79 14.26
CA GLU A 95 -12.09 -3.40 14.51
C GLU A 95 -12.63 -2.41 13.46
N PHE A 96 -13.05 -2.86 12.27
CA PHE A 96 -13.41 -1.99 11.14
C PHE A 96 -14.42 -0.89 11.48
N ASN A 97 -15.48 -1.23 12.21
CA ASN A 97 -16.54 -0.27 12.50
C ASN A 97 -16.10 0.73 13.56
N GLU A 98 -15.33 0.30 14.55
CA GLU A 98 -14.82 1.18 15.60
C GLU A 98 -13.84 2.21 15.05
N VAL A 99 -12.82 1.76 14.28
CA VAL A 99 -11.85 2.70 13.67
C VAL A 99 -12.50 3.64 12.67
N THR A 100 -13.57 3.20 11.98
CA THR A 100 -14.36 4.06 11.09
C THR A 100 -15.09 5.15 11.87
N ALA A 101 -15.75 4.79 12.98
CA ALA A 101 -16.44 5.74 13.85
C ALA A 101 -15.46 6.74 14.52
N ASP A 102 -14.25 6.28 14.82
CA ASP A 102 -13.20 7.17 15.35
C ASP A 102 -12.74 8.19 14.30
N MET A 103 -12.64 7.79 13.03
CA MET A 103 -12.36 8.72 11.95
C MET A 103 -13.45 9.76 11.74
N GLU A 104 -14.73 9.38 11.91
CA GLU A 104 -15.84 10.35 11.88
C GLU A 104 -15.70 11.39 13.00
N LYS A 105 -15.32 10.97 14.22
CA LYS A 105 -15.06 11.89 15.34
C LYS A 105 -13.90 12.86 15.05
N LEU A 106 -12.91 12.43 14.26
CA LEU A 106 -11.80 13.29 13.82
C LEU A 106 -12.22 14.25 12.71
N GLY A 107 -13.42 14.13 12.15
CA GLY A 107 -13.96 15.02 11.14
C GLY A 107 -14.09 14.42 9.74
N LEU A 108 -13.91 13.10 9.58
CA LEU A 108 -14.20 12.44 8.31
C LEU A 108 -15.70 12.51 8.02
N VAL A 109 -16.07 13.02 6.85
CA VAL A 109 -17.46 13.11 6.43
C VAL A 109 -17.93 11.76 5.87
N ILE A 110 -18.77 11.07 6.63
CA ILE A 110 -19.45 9.84 6.22
C ILE A 110 -20.87 10.17 5.81
N LEU A 111 -21.30 9.71 4.63
CA LEU A 111 -22.64 9.98 4.15
C LEU A 111 -23.67 9.17 4.95
N LYS A 112 -24.74 9.83 5.39
CA LYS A 112 -25.84 9.24 6.17
C LYS A 112 -27.16 9.34 5.40
N ASP A 113 -28.01 8.34 5.59
CA ASP A 113 -29.37 8.32 5.08
C ASP A 113 -30.33 9.12 6.00
N GLU A 114 -31.62 9.12 5.66
CA GLU A 114 -32.68 9.82 6.40
C GLU A 114 -32.83 9.31 7.85
N ASN A 115 -32.38 8.08 8.14
CA ASN A 115 -32.43 7.49 9.47
C ASN A 115 -31.15 7.76 10.27
N GLY A 116 -30.15 8.39 9.67
CA GLY A 116 -28.84 8.63 10.28
C GLY A 116 -27.89 7.42 10.18
N ASP A 117 -28.28 6.35 9.49
CA ASP A 117 -27.41 5.20 9.20
C ASP A 117 -26.42 5.54 8.07
N TYR A 118 -25.22 4.96 8.09
CA TYR A 118 -24.24 5.16 7.02
C TYR A 118 -24.74 4.60 5.69
N VAL A 119 -24.60 5.38 4.62
CA VAL A 119 -25.04 4.96 3.27
C VAL A 119 -24.17 3.82 2.77
N ALA A 120 -24.72 2.61 2.78
CA ALA A 120 -24.04 1.43 2.27
C ALA A 120 -23.93 1.45 0.73
N ARG A 121 -22.81 0.92 0.21
CA ARG A 121 -22.60 0.62 -1.21
C ARG A 121 -22.27 -0.88 -1.36
N GLY A 122 -23.33 -1.68 -1.54
CA GLY A 122 -23.20 -3.14 -1.51
C GLY A 122 -23.06 -3.69 -0.08
N ASN A 123 -22.40 -4.83 0.07
CA ASN A 123 -22.46 -5.63 1.31
C ASN A 123 -21.33 -5.36 2.31
N ARG A 124 -20.36 -4.49 2.00
CA ARG A 124 -19.14 -4.27 2.79
C ARG A 124 -18.53 -2.88 2.66
N ASN A 125 -19.22 -1.96 2.02
CA ASN A 125 -18.70 -0.63 1.71
C ASN A 125 -19.68 0.43 2.19
N ILE A 126 -19.15 1.58 2.61
CA ILE A 126 -19.93 2.80 2.89
C ILE A 126 -19.38 3.98 2.10
N LYS A 127 -20.24 4.95 1.81
CA LYS A 127 -19.88 6.17 1.06
C LYS A 127 -19.32 7.24 1.99
N ILE A 128 -18.22 7.86 1.59
CA ILE A 128 -17.58 8.95 2.33
C ILE A 128 -17.16 10.10 1.41
N ASN A 129 -16.86 11.24 2.01
CA ASN A 129 -16.17 12.37 1.40
C ASN A 129 -14.76 12.41 1.98
N GLY A 130 -13.84 11.63 1.43
CA GLY A 130 -12.54 11.36 2.03
C GLY A 130 -11.35 12.04 1.36
N GLU A 131 -11.54 13.18 0.69
CA GLU A 131 -10.44 13.97 0.12
C GLU A 131 -9.45 14.48 1.19
N ASN A 132 -9.98 14.81 2.36
CA ASN A 132 -9.22 15.30 3.51
C ASN A 132 -8.85 14.22 4.53
N PHE A 133 -9.08 12.94 4.23
CA PHE A 133 -8.84 11.84 5.18
C PHE A 133 -7.39 11.84 5.69
N LYS A 134 -6.42 11.92 4.78
CA LYS A 134 -5.00 11.93 5.17
C LYS A 134 -4.60 13.19 5.96
N PRO A 135 -4.97 14.42 5.57
CA PRO A 135 -4.78 15.60 6.38
C PRO A 135 -5.38 15.51 7.79
N LEU A 136 -6.60 14.96 7.95
CA LEU A 136 -7.22 14.78 9.27
C LEU A 136 -6.36 13.92 10.20
N LEU A 137 -5.86 12.78 9.69
CA LEU A 137 -4.94 11.92 10.45
C LEU A 137 -3.65 12.64 10.82
N ALA A 138 -3.03 13.35 9.88
CA ALA A 138 -1.79 14.06 10.10
C ALA A 138 -1.95 15.19 11.13
N ASP A 139 -3.02 15.97 11.02
CA ASP A 139 -3.30 17.06 11.95
C ASP A 139 -3.58 16.54 13.38
N ALA A 140 -4.20 15.37 13.50
CA ALA A 140 -4.39 14.72 14.79
C ALA A 140 -3.05 14.26 15.39
N VAL A 141 -2.16 13.68 14.59
CA VAL A 141 -0.80 13.30 15.02
C VAL A 141 -0.02 14.52 15.51
N TYR A 142 -0.01 15.62 14.75
CA TYR A 142 0.69 16.84 15.17
C TYR A 142 0.13 17.51 16.44
N LYS A 143 -1.08 17.18 16.84
CA LYS A 143 -1.69 17.67 18.09
C LYS A 143 -1.39 16.77 19.31
N SER A 144 -0.79 15.62 19.08
CA SER A 144 -0.43 14.66 20.15
C SER A 144 0.85 15.10 20.83
N GLU A 145 0.82 15.28 22.16
CA GLU A 145 1.94 15.89 22.93
C GLU A 145 3.17 14.98 23.04
N ASN A 146 2.97 13.65 23.02
CA ASN A 146 4.04 12.66 23.12
C ASN A 146 4.45 12.03 21.77
N VAL A 147 4.09 12.68 20.65
CA VAL A 147 4.43 12.21 19.29
C VAL A 147 5.27 13.25 18.57
N ASP A 148 6.48 12.88 18.23
CA ASP A 148 7.36 13.64 17.35
C ASP A 148 7.30 13.11 15.91
N VAL A 149 7.46 13.99 14.94
CA VAL A 149 7.43 13.65 13.50
C VAL A 149 8.68 14.15 12.81
N LEU A 150 9.43 13.23 12.21
CA LEU A 150 10.53 13.51 11.29
C LEU A 150 10.05 13.31 9.85
N ASN A 151 9.66 14.39 9.18
CA ASN A 151 9.43 14.36 7.74
C ASN A 151 10.75 14.40 6.99
N TYR A 152 10.75 13.88 5.75
CA TYR A 152 11.90 13.87 4.85
C TYR A 152 13.08 13.05 5.38
N VAL A 153 12.80 12.03 6.19
CA VAL A 153 13.80 11.08 6.67
C VAL A 153 13.51 9.68 6.12
N ASN A 154 14.43 9.20 5.31
CA ASN A 154 14.36 7.87 4.72
C ASN A 154 15.08 6.87 5.62
N ILE A 155 14.33 5.98 6.25
CA ILE A 155 14.88 4.85 7.01
C ILE A 155 15.24 3.75 6.03
N THR A 156 16.44 3.20 6.14
CA THR A 156 16.97 2.19 5.24
C THR A 156 17.24 0.85 5.90
N ASP A 157 17.61 0.85 7.19
CA ASP A 157 18.03 -0.35 7.89
C ASP A 157 17.51 -0.38 9.32
N LEU A 158 17.22 -1.59 9.79
CA LEU A 158 16.89 -1.86 11.18
C LEU A 158 18.15 -2.21 11.96
N LEU A 159 18.18 -1.83 13.21
CA LEU A 159 19.18 -2.26 14.18
C LEU A 159 18.63 -3.48 14.92
N THR A 160 19.22 -4.64 14.69
CA THR A 160 18.74 -5.90 15.27
C THR A 160 19.88 -6.76 15.78
N GLU A 161 19.63 -7.44 16.89
CA GLU A 161 20.56 -8.41 17.46
C GLU A 161 19.80 -9.54 18.13
N ASN A 162 20.25 -10.77 17.95
CA ASN A 162 19.68 -11.98 18.55
C ASN A 162 18.15 -12.13 18.38
N GLY A 163 17.63 -11.75 17.20
CA GLY A 163 16.20 -11.83 16.89
C GLY A 163 15.34 -10.77 17.56
N LYS A 164 15.94 -9.68 18.03
CA LYS A 164 15.27 -8.54 18.64
C LYS A 164 15.65 -7.24 17.93
N VAL A 165 14.70 -6.28 17.83
CA VAL A 165 14.93 -4.94 17.28
C VAL A 165 15.33 -3.97 18.40
N TYR A 166 16.22 -3.03 18.08
CA TYR A 166 16.69 -1.96 18.96
C TYR A 166 16.52 -0.57 18.37
N GLY A 167 16.14 -0.48 17.10
CA GLY A 167 15.95 0.80 16.43
C GLY A 167 16.16 0.70 14.93
N ALA A 168 16.55 1.81 14.33
CA ALA A 168 16.78 1.92 12.90
C ALA A 168 17.77 3.02 12.54
N VAL A 169 18.31 2.95 11.32
CA VAL A 169 19.19 3.98 10.76
C VAL A 169 18.56 4.53 9.48
N GLY A 170 18.72 5.83 9.27
CA GLY A 170 18.24 6.51 8.09
C GLY A 170 18.98 7.82 7.83
N PHE A 171 18.57 8.53 6.79
CA PHE A 171 19.14 9.82 6.43
C PHE A 171 18.06 10.82 6.02
N SER A 172 18.35 12.10 6.21
CA SER A 172 17.52 13.18 5.67
C SER A 172 17.71 13.28 4.16
N ILE A 173 16.59 13.44 3.43
CA ILE A 173 16.63 13.76 2.00
C ILE A 173 16.76 15.28 1.73
N MET A 174 16.74 16.09 2.78
CA MET A 174 16.81 17.55 2.70
C MET A 174 18.11 18.12 3.25
N GLU A 175 18.76 17.39 4.15
CA GLU A 175 19.96 17.85 4.88
C GLU A 175 21.04 16.76 4.84
N GLU A 176 22.30 17.16 5.03
CA GLU A 176 23.44 16.24 5.13
C GLU A 176 23.50 15.61 6.55
N THR A 177 22.44 14.89 6.92
CA THR A 177 22.27 14.32 8.25
C THR A 177 21.87 12.85 8.18
N ALA A 178 22.60 12.00 8.89
CA ALA A 178 22.22 10.63 9.20
C ALA A 178 21.58 10.56 10.60
N TYR A 179 20.60 9.70 10.77
CA TYR A 179 19.91 9.46 12.02
C TYR A 179 20.12 8.03 12.48
N VAL A 180 20.54 7.87 13.73
CA VAL A 180 20.53 6.61 14.48
C VAL A 180 19.39 6.74 15.49
N ILE A 181 18.36 5.97 15.34
CA ILE A 181 17.15 6.05 16.16
C ILE A 181 17.07 4.80 17.03
N HIS A 182 17.22 4.96 18.33
CA HIS A 182 17.12 3.91 19.32
C HIS A 182 15.68 3.82 19.81
N ALA A 183 15.10 2.61 19.80
CA ALA A 183 13.71 2.40 20.18
C ALA A 183 13.50 1.05 20.87
N LYS A 184 12.58 1.00 21.84
CA LYS A 184 12.20 -0.24 22.54
C LYS A 184 11.30 -1.13 21.69
N ALA A 185 10.51 -0.53 20.81
CA ALA A 185 9.68 -1.20 19.81
C ALA A 185 9.69 -0.43 18.49
N VAL A 186 9.58 -1.14 17.38
CA VAL A 186 9.54 -0.56 16.03
C VAL A 186 8.31 -1.06 15.28
N LEU A 187 7.53 -0.14 14.73
CA LEU A 187 6.42 -0.46 13.83
C LEU A 187 6.78 -0.09 12.39
N ILE A 188 6.82 -1.07 11.49
CA ILE A 188 6.94 -0.83 10.04
C ILE A 188 5.55 -0.57 9.47
N ALA A 189 5.34 0.62 8.91
CA ALA A 189 4.09 1.05 8.27
C ALA A 189 4.37 1.72 6.91
N THR A 190 5.35 1.18 6.18
CA THR A 190 5.92 1.76 4.95
C THR A 190 5.06 1.57 3.69
N GLY A 191 3.94 0.86 3.82
CA GLY A 191 3.13 0.49 2.67
C GLY A 191 3.74 -0.64 1.83
N GLY A 192 3.21 -0.85 0.63
CA GLY A 192 3.65 -1.89 -0.29
C GLY A 192 4.82 -1.47 -1.18
N ALA A 193 4.98 -2.19 -2.31
CA ALA A 193 6.00 -1.91 -3.32
C ALA A 193 5.39 -1.68 -4.70
N ALA A 194 5.74 -0.54 -5.27
CA ALA A 194 5.52 -0.14 -6.66
C ALA A 194 6.86 0.03 -7.37
N GLY A 195 6.84 0.21 -8.69
CA GLY A 195 8.04 0.51 -9.46
C GLY A 195 9.00 -0.68 -9.67
N LEU A 196 8.62 -1.88 -9.23
CA LEU A 196 9.39 -3.10 -9.49
C LEU A 196 9.19 -3.61 -10.93
N TYR A 197 8.06 -3.30 -11.53
CA TYR A 197 7.70 -3.68 -12.89
C TYR A 197 7.55 -2.43 -13.76
N LYS A 198 7.66 -2.60 -15.06
CA LYS A 198 7.50 -1.52 -16.03
C LYS A 198 6.07 -0.96 -15.96
N PRO A 199 5.89 0.37 -15.78
CA PRO A 199 4.56 0.97 -15.73
C PRO A 199 3.74 0.72 -16.98
N ASN A 200 2.50 0.24 -16.84
CA ASN A 200 1.59 -0.03 -17.95
C ASN A 200 0.74 1.20 -18.30
N ASN A 201 1.39 2.22 -18.81
CA ASN A 201 0.73 3.43 -19.27
C ASN A 201 1.54 4.12 -20.37
N PRO A 202 0.96 5.06 -21.14
CA PRO A 202 1.68 5.80 -22.15
C PRO A 202 2.89 6.54 -21.59
N GLY A 203 4.04 6.30 -22.22
CA GLY A 203 5.32 6.86 -21.81
C GLY A 203 5.93 6.21 -20.58
N PHE A 204 5.41 5.08 -20.13
CA PHE A 204 5.90 4.34 -18.95
C PHE A 204 6.06 5.25 -17.73
N SER A 205 5.10 6.15 -17.54
CA SER A 205 5.20 7.23 -16.56
C SER A 205 4.96 6.74 -15.14
N ARG A 206 5.94 6.94 -14.27
CA ARG A 206 5.83 6.71 -12.83
C ARG A 206 4.66 7.51 -12.21
N HIS A 207 4.37 8.70 -12.70
CA HIS A 207 3.29 9.55 -12.19
C HIS A 207 1.87 9.08 -12.58
N LYS A 208 1.76 8.07 -13.45
CA LYS A 208 0.50 7.45 -13.85
C LYS A 208 0.36 6.02 -13.34
N MET A 209 1.04 5.67 -12.27
CA MET A 209 0.89 4.39 -11.58
C MET A 209 -0.29 4.44 -10.61
N TRP A 210 -0.91 3.28 -10.39
CA TRP A 210 -2.02 3.18 -9.44
C TRP A 210 -1.58 3.34 -7.98
N TYR A 211 -0.42 2.80 -7.63
CA TYR A 211 0.13 2.87 -6.27
C TYR A 211 1.17 4.00 -6.16
N PRO A 212 1.38 4.59 -4.97
CA PRO A 212 2.38 5.66 -4.82
C PRO A 212 3.74 5.24 -5.37
N PRO A 213 4.29 5.96 -6.35
CA PRO A 213 5.47 5.50 -7.09
C PRO A 213 6.76 5.46 -6.26
N PHE A 214 6.79 6.17 -5.15
CA PHE A 214 7.93 6.20 -4.24
C PHE A 214 7.85 5.19 -3.09
N ASN A 215 6.77 4.39 -3.01
CA ASN A 215 6.70 3.22 -2.16
C ASN A 215 7.36 2.05 -2.89
N THR A 216 8.66 1.89 -2.72
CA THR A 216 9.49 0.98 -3.53
C THR A 216 9.85 -0.32 -2.82
N GLY A 217 9.20 -0.63 -1.68
CA GLY A 217 9.42 -1.87 -0.93
C GLY A 217 10.54 -1.80 0.09
N ALA A 218 11.01 -0.61 0.47
CA ALA A 218 12.08 -0.45 1.46
C ALA A 218 11.79 -1.18 2.77
N GLY A 219 10.53 -1.17 3.26
CA GLY A 219 10.14 -1.90 4.47
C GLY A 219 10.34 -3.41 4.33
N PHE A 220 9.96 -4.00 3.19
CA PHE A 220 10.23 -5.41 2.93
C PHE A 220 11.73 -5.71 2.92
N ALA A 221 12.51 -4.87 2.24
CA ALA A 221 13.96 -5.04 2.16
C ALA A 221 14.63 -4.97 3.54
N MET A 222 14.24 -4.01 4.38
CA MET A 222 14.73 -3.91 5.77
C MET A 222 14.45 -5.19 6.56
N GLY A 223 13.19 -5.67 6.51
CA GLY A 223 12.81 -6.90 7.21
C GLY A 223 13.56 -8.13 6.74
N ILE A 224 13.68 -8.31 5.41
CA ILE A 224 14.40 -9.45 4.82
C ILE A 224 15.89 -9.43 5.26
N ARG A 225 16.55 -8.27 5.19
CA ARG A 225 17.95 -8.15 5.63
C ARG A 225 18.13 -8.41 7.13
N SER A 226 17.13 -8.09 7.92
CA SER A 226 17.12 -8.36 9.37
C SER A 226 16.69 -9.79 9.74
N GLY A 227 16.34 -10.63 8.76
CA GLY A 227 15.92 -12.01 8.98
C GLY A 227 14.45 -12.20 9.38
N ALA A 228 13.61 -11.19 9.21
CA ALA A 228 12.16 -11.35 9.39
C ALA A 228 11.56 -12.25 8.30
N GLU A 229 10.65 -13.12 8.68
CA GLU A 229 9.92 -13.95 7.73
C GLU A 229 8.90 -13.15 6.93
N MET A 230 8.76 -13.50 5.65
CA MET A 230 7.81 -12.92 4.71
C MET A 230 6.87 -14.00 4.19
N THR A 231 5.74 -13.59 3.63
CA THR A 231 4.75 -14.50 3.06
C THR A 231 4.25 -14.03 1.70
N THR A 232 4.00 -15.00 0.82
CA THR A 232 3.20 -14.91 -0.40
C THR A 232 3.58 -13.79 -1.39
N PHE A 233 4.87 -13.48 -1.60
CA PHE A 233 5.29 -12.48 -2.59
C PHE A 233 4.93 -12.85 -4.04
N GLU A 234 4.64 -14.12 -4.32
CA GLU A 234 4.08 -14.58 -5.58
C GLU A 234 2.64 -14.06 -5.80
N MET A 235 1.92 -13.72 -4.73
CA MET A 235 0.59 -13.12 -4.77
C MET A 235 0.68 -11.61 -4.96
N ARG A 236 0.80 -11.20 -6.23
CA ARG A 236 0.93 -9.79 -6.60
C ARG A 236 -0.44 -9.20 -6.93
N PHE A 237 -0.61 -7.92 -6.66
CA PHE A 237 -1.83 -7.19 -7.02
C PHE A 237 -1.73 -6.61 -8.43
N ILE A 238 -2.64 -6.99 -9.29
CA ILE A 238 -2.88 -6.39 -10.59
C ILE A 238 -4.25 -5.69 -10.51
N ALA A 239 -4.27 -4.37 -10.65
CA ALA A 239 -5.51 -3.63 -10.64
C ALA A 239 -6.13 -3.60 -12.03
N LEU A 240 -7.45 -3.86 -12.13
CA LEU A 240 -8.18 -3.58 -13.37
C LEU A 240 -8.49 -2.08 -13.43
N ARG A 241 -8.05 -1.42 -14.51
CA ARG A 241 -8.17 0.04 -14.67
C ARG A 241 -8.66 0.41 -16.08
N CYS A 242 -9.23 1.61 -16.18
CA CYS A 242 -9.48 2.23 -17.46
C CYS A 242 -8.14 2.46 -18.15
N LYS A 243 -8.02 2.06 -19.39
CA LYS A 243 -6.77 2.11 -20.15
C LYS A 243 -6.25 3.54 -20.26
N ASP A 244 -4.94 3.69 -20.08
CA ASP A 244 -4.16 4.93 -20.19
C ASP A 244 -4.45 6.00 -19.12
N THR A 245 -5.50 5.86 -18.35
CA THR A 245 -5.89 6.86 -17.32
C THR A 245 -5.73 6.38 -15.89
N ILE A 246 -5.47 5.08 -15.70
CA ILE A 246 -5.42 4.38 -14.39
C ILE A 246 -6.68 4.57 -13.52
N ALA A 247 -7.75 5.09 -14.09
CA ALA A 247 -9.00 5.32 -13.36
C ALA A 247 -9.63 3.99 -12.90
N PRO A 248 -10.18 3.92 -11.68
CA PRO A 248 -10.75 2.69 -11.14
C PRO A 248 -12.02 2.28 -11.88
N THR A 249 -12.09 1.01 -12.29
CA THR A 249 -13.23 0.46 -13.02
C THR A 249 -14.49 0.27 -12.17
N GLY A 250 -14.35 0.17 -10.85
CA GLY A 250 -15.48 -0.10 -9.95
C GLY A 250 -16.59 0.93 -10.00
N THR A 251 -16.27 2.18 -10.25
CA THR A 251 -17.27 3.27 -10.37
C THR A 251 -18.15 3.10 -11.60
N ILE A 252 -17.58 2.65 -12.73
CA ILE A 252 -18.35 2.36 -13.95
C ILE A 252 -19.13 1.04 -13.77
N ALA A 253 -18.45 -0.03 -13.35
CA ALA A 253 -19.04 -1.35 -13.21
C ALA A 253 -20.22 -1.39 -12.21
N GLN A 254 -20.13 -0.66 -11.10
CA GLN A 254 -21.15 -0.65 -10.05
C GLN A 254 -22.11 0.56 -10.17
N GLY A 255 -21.59 1.73 -10.57
CA GLY A 255 -22.40 2.94 -10.64
C GLY A 255 -23.43 2.92 -11.76
N VAL A 256 -23.03 2.46 -12.93
CA VAL A 256 -23.92 2.35 -14.12
C VAL A 256 -24.16 0.90 -14.55
N GLN A 257 -23.77 -0.07 -13.72
CA GLN A 257 -23.94 -1.52 -13.96
C GLN A 257 -23.34 -2.01 -15.29
N ALA A 258 -22.27 -1.35 -15.74
CA ALA A 258 -21.58 -1.71 -16.98
C ALA A 258 -20.96 -3.11 -16.89
N LYS A 259 -21.23 -3.93 -17.91
CA LYS A 259 -20.71 -5.30 -18.05
C LYS A 259 -19.33 -5.29 -18.72
N GLN A 260 -18.50 -6.25 -18.35
CA GLN A 260 -17.25 -6.49 -19.07
C GLN A 260 -17.54 -7.24 -20.36
N VAL A 261 -17.08 -6.69 -21.47
CA VAL A 261 -17.24 -7.27 -22.80
C VAL A 261 -15.89 -7.35 -23.53
N ASN A 262 -15.76 -8.35 -24.42
CA ASN A 262 -14.58 -8.47 -25.27
C ASN A 262 -14.76 -7.63 -26.56
N ALA A 263 -13.80 -7.71 -27.48
CA ALA A 263 -13.82 -6.95 -28.74
C ALA A 263 -15.00 -7.31 -29.66
N LYS A 264 -15.64 -8.46 -29.46
CA LYS A 264 -16.85 -8.88 -30.21
C LYS A 264 -18.15 -8.40 -29.55
N GLY A 265 -18.05 -7.71 -28.37
CA GLY A 265 -19.22 -7.29 -27.60
C GLY A 265 -19.84 -8.40 -26.75
N GLU A 266 -19.16 -9.54 -26.59
CA GLU A 266 -19.64 -10.67 -25.81
C GLU A 266 -19.33 -10.45 -24.34
N VAL A 267 -20.33 -10.63 -23.47
CA VAL A 267 -20.17 -10.52 -22.01
C VAL A 267 -19.50 -11.79 -21.50
N TYR A 268 -18.35 -11.63 -20.83
CA TYR A 268 -17.57 -12.76 -20.32
C TYR A 268 -17.55 -12.91 -18.79
N GLU A 269 -18.16 -11.99 -18.04
CA GLU A 269 -18.18 -12.01 -16.57
C GLU A 269 -18.72 -13.33 -15.98
N HIS A 270 -19.71 -13.94 -16.66
CA HIS A 270 -20.32 -15.19 -16.21
C HIS A 270 -19.38 -16.40 -16.33
N ILE A 271 -18.31 -16.29 -17.15
CA ILE A 271 -17.32 -17.37 -17.34
C ILE A 271 -16.31 -17.35 -16.20
N TYR A 272 -15.84 -16.14 -15.82
CA TYR A 272 -14.72 -15.98 -14.89
C TYR A 272 -15.13 -15.57 -13.46
N GLY A 273 -16.27 -14.92 -13.30
CA GLY A 273 -16.81 -14.45 -12.02
C GLY A 273 -16.67 -12.94 -11.81
N LEU A 274 -17.15 -12.48 -10.64
CA LEU A 274 -17.38 -11.07 -10.35
C LEU A 274 -16.55 -10.50 -9.18
N THR A 275 -15.71 -11.32 -8.54
CA THR A 275 -14.81 -10.79 -7.50
C THR A 275 -13.75 -9.89 -8.13
N THR A 276 -13.06 -9.10 -7.32
CA THR A 276 -12.02 -8.19 -7.81
C THR A 276 -10.95 -8.93 -8.60
N SER A 277 -10.46 -10.06 -8.08
CA SER A 277 -9.44 -10.89 -8.73
C SER A 277 -9.97 -11.57 -10.00
N GLN A 278 -11.20 -12.08 -9.98
CA GLN A 278 -11.81 -12.74 -11.13
C GLN A 278 -12.05 -11.78 -12.32
N ARG A 279 -12.41 -10.53 -12.04
CA ARG A 279 -12.61 -9.51 -13.08
C ARG A 279 -11.33 -9.20 -13.85
N VAL A 280 -10.21 -9.04 -13.17
CA VAL A 280 -8.93 -8.79 -13.83
C VAL A 280 -8.44 -10.05 -14.54
N TYR A 281 -8.59 -11.23 -13.92
CA TYR A 281 -8.24 -12.50 -14.53
C TYR A 281 -8.99 -12.73 -15.85
N GLY A 282 -10.31 -12.50 -15.86
CA GLY A 282 -11.13 -12.63 -17.07
C GLY A 282 -10.65 -11.71 -18.20
N THR A 283 -10.35 -10.45 -17.90
CA THR A 283 -9.81 -9.51 -18.89
C THR A 283 -8.47 -9.99 -19.46
N VAL A 284 -7.56 -10.49 -18.62
CA VAL A 284 -6.26 -11.02 -19.06
C VAL A 284 -6.46 -12.26 -19.94
N ARG A 285 -7.36 -13.18 -19.55
CA ARG A 285 -7.64 -14.39 -20.32
C ARG A 285 -8.27 -14.09 -21.68
N GLU A 286 -9.23 -13.18 -21.77
CA GLU A 286 -9.81 -12.76 -23.06
C GLU A 286 -8.73 -12.17 -23.98
N ASN A 287 -7.83 -11.34 -23.46
CA ASN A 287 -6.71 -10.82 -24.24
C ASN A 287 -5.76 -11.94 -24.70
N GLN A 288 -5.42 -12.91 -23.86
CA GLN A 288 -4.58 -14.06 -24.21
C GLN A 288 -5.20 -14.93 -25.30
N LEU A 289 -6.53 -15.08 -25.30
CA LEU A 289 -7.27 -15.84 -26.29
C LEU A 289 -7.46 -15.09 -27.61
N GLY A 290 -6.96 -13.85 -27.73
CA GLY A 290 -7.12 -13.01 -28.91
C GLY A 290 -8.53 -12.41 -29.07
N HIS A 291 -9.32 -12.39 -27.99
CA HIS A 291 -10.65 -11.77 -27.95
C HIS A 291 -10.61 -10.30 -27.49
N GLY A 292 -9.44 -9.79 -27.10
CA GLY A 292 -9.27 -8.39 -26.72
C GLY A 292 -9.23 -7.42 -27.92
N PRO A 293 -9.26 -6.10 -27.68
CA PRO A 293 -9.29 -5.47 -26.35
C PRO A 293 -10.63 -5.67 -25.62
N CYS A 294 -10.60 -5.52 -24.28
CA CYS A 294 -11.78 -5.66 -23.43
C CYS A 294 -12.29 -4.30 -22.96
N TYR A 295 -13.59 -4.22 -22.72
CA TYR A 295 -14.26 -2.96 -22.37
C TYR A 295 -15.23 -3.13 -21.19
N LEU A 296 -15.54 -2.04 -20.52
CA LEU A 296 -16.79 -1.87 -19.78
C LEU A 296 -17.81 -1.26 -20.73
N LYS A 297 -18.94 -1.94 -20.90
CA LYS A 297 -20.00 -1.53 -21.83
C LYS A 297 -20.78 -0.35 -21.23
N THR A 298 -20.39 0.85 -21.62
CA THR A 298 -21.05 2.10 -21.21
C THR A 298 -21.94 2.67 -22.32
N SER A 299 -21.79 2.19 -23.55
CA SER A 299 -22.65 2.60 -24.66
C SER A 299 -24.12 2.33 -24.35
N GLY A 300 -24.95 3.37 -24.44
CA GLY A 300 -26.39 3.31 -24.19
C GLY A 300 -26.81 3.59 -22.74
N ILE A 301 -25.91 4.02 -21.84
CA ILE A 301 -26.31 4.58 -20.55
C ILE A 301 -27.00 5.93 -20.72
N THR A 302 -27.72 6.39 -19.70
CA THR A 302 -28.49 7.65 -19.77
C THR A 302 -27.59 8.90 -19.69
N ALA A 303 -28.09 10.03 -20.15
CA ALA A 303 -27.39 11.32 -20.01
C ALA A 303 -27.17 11.73 -18.54
N GLU A 304 -28.04 11.31 -17.64
CA GLU A 304 -27.84 11.50 -16.19
C GLU A 304 -26.64 10.67 -15.68
N GLN A 305 -26.57 9.42 -16.10
CA GLN A 305 -25.43 8.52 -15.77
C GLN A 305 -24.12 9.02 -16.37
N ASP A 306 -24.10 9.64 -17.55
CA ASP A 306 -22.94 10.32 -18.11
C ASP A 306 -22.43 11.41 -17.16
N GLN A 307 -23.34 12.28 -16.70
CA GLN A 307 -22.96 13.37 -15.78
C GLN A 307 -22.46 12.83 -14.44
N ASP A 308 -23.07 11.77 -13.92
CA ASP A 308 -22.63 11.14 -12.68
C ASP A 308 -21.22 10.55 -12.80
N LEU A 309 -20.90 9.89 -13.92
CA LEU A 309 -19.56 9.38 -14.20
C LEU A 309 -18.53 10.51 -14.33
N LEU A 310 -18.84 11.58 -15.08
CA LEU A 310 -17.98 12.75 -15.21
C LEU A 310 -17.65 13.38 -13.84
N LYS A 311 -18.65 13.60 -13.01
CA LYS A 311 -18.48 14.14 -11.66
C LYS A 311 -17.65 13.21 -10.77
N ALA A 312 -17.95 11.91 -10.78
CA ALA A 312 -17.24 10.93 -9.95
C ALA A 312 -15.75 10.85 -10.31
N TYR A 313 -15.43 10.87 -11.60
CA TYR A 313 -14.04 10.81 -12.04
C TYR A 313 -13.31 12.14 -11.96
N LEU A 314 -14.01 13.27 -12.03
CA LEU A 314 -13.38 14.60 -11.87
C LEU A 314 -12.61 14.70 -10.53
N ASN A 315 -13.16 14.14 -9.47
CA ASN A 315 -12.51 14.13 -8.15
C ASN A 315 -11.53 12.99 -7.96
N MET A 316 -11.81 11.81 -8.55
CA MET A 316 -11.10 10.56 -8.24
C MET A 316 -9.96 10.26 -9.23
N ALA A 317 -10.16 10.55 -10.49
CA ALA A 317 -9.21 10.32 -11.57
C ALA A 317 -9.50 11.29 -12.74
N PRO A 318 -9.19 12.59 -12.60
CA PRO A 318 -9.55 13.61 -13.57
C PRO A 318 -9.05 13.34 -14.99
N SER A 319 -7.98 12.58 -15.15
CA SER A 319 -7.49 12.12 -16.45
C SER A 319 -8.54 11.34 -17.27
N GLN A 320 -9.44 10.60 -16.61
CA GLN A 320 -10.53 9.90 -17.31
C GLN A 320 -11.59 10.87 -17.80
N THR A 321 -11.97 11.85 -17.00
CA THR A 321 -12.91 12.92 -17.41
C THR A 321 -12.33 13.74 -18.55
N LEU A 322 -11.06 14.11 -18.49
CA LEU A 322 -10.36 14.83 -19.55
C LEU A 322 -10.32 14.00 -20.84
N LYS A 323 -10.06 12.70 -20.75
CA LYS A 323 -10.06 11.81 -21.93
C LYS A 323 -11.41 11.81 -22.66
N TRP A 324 -12.53 11.81 -21.94
CA TRP A 324 -13.86 11.91 -22.55
C TRP A 324 -14.08 13.28 -23.18
N ILE A 325 -13.76 14.38 -22.49
CA ILE A 325 -13.87 15.74 -23.01
C ILE A 325 -13.02 15.93 -24.28
N GLU A 326 -11.76 15.52 -24.26
CA GLU A 326 -10.82 15.63 -25.39
C GLU A 326 -11.23 14.78 -26.59
N SER A 327 -11.80 13.60 -26.35
CA SER A 327 -12.32 12.74 -27.43
C SER A 327 -13.60 13.28 -28.05
N GLY A 328 -14.29 14.22 -27.41
CA GLY A 328 -15.61 14.72 -27.81
C GLY A 328 -16.71 13.68 -27.71
N LYS A 329 -16.48 12.57 -26.99
CA LYS A 329 -17.43 11.46 -26.81
C LYS A 329 -17.75 11.27 -25.34
N MET A 330 -19.04 11.19 -25.04
CA MET A 330 -19.53 10.86 -23.70
C MET A 330 -19.39 9.36 -23.42
N PRO A 331 -19.37 8.93 -22.16
CA PRO A 331 -19.35 7.51 -21.82
C PRO A 331 -20.48 6.69 -22.47
N SER A 332 -21.68 7.28 -22.66
CA SER A 332 -22.81 6.67 -23.34
C SER A 332 -22.62 6.41 -24.85
N GLU A 333 -21.61 7.05 -25.45
CA GLU A 333 -21.33 6.96 -26.89
C GLU A 333 -20.19 6.02 -27.22
N GLN A 334 -19.37 5.67 -26.23
CA GLN A 334 -18.20 4.82 -26.42
C GLN A 334 -17.89 3.98 -25.18
N ASP A 335 -17.76 2.67 -25.36
CA ASP A 335 -17.33 1.77 -24.30
C ASP A 335 -15.94 2.10 -23.79
N VAL A 336 -15.73 1.90 -22.48
CA VAL A 336 -14.47 2.24 -21.82
C VAL A 336 -13.51 1.06 -21.86
N GLU A 337 -12.42 1.17 -22.60
CA GLU A 337 -11.38 0.15 -22.65
C GLU A 337 -10.73 -0.05 -21.29
N ILE A 338 -10.53 -1.31 -20.90
CA ILE A 338 -9.97 -1.72 -19.61
C ILE A 338 -8.76 -2.62 -19.80
N GLN A 339 -7.84 -2.54 -18.84
CA GLN A 339 -6.65 -3.39 -18.83
C GLN A 339 -6.14 -3.62 -17.39
N GLY A 340 -5.32 -4.67 -17.20
CA GLY A 340 -4.55 -4.85 -15.99
C GLY A 340 -3.39 -3.86 -15.91
N THR A 341 -3.10 -3.38 -14.71
CA THR A 341 -1.89 -2.59 -14.45
C THR A 341 -0.65 -3.50 -14.39
N GLU A 342 0.53 -2.90 -14.28
CA GLU A 342 1.72 -3.59 -13.80
C GLU A 342 1.48 -4.20 -12.40
N PRO A 343 2.19 -5.29 -12.03
CA PRO A 343 2.03 -5.89 -10.71
C PRO A 343 2.59 -5.03 -9.57
N TYR A 344 1.95 -5.12 -8.40
CA TYR A 344 2.37 -4.50 -7.15
C TYR A 344 2.47 -5.53 -6.02
N ILE A 345 3.34 -5.31 -5.07
CA ILE A 345 3.36 -6.06 -3.81
C ILE A 345 2.66 -5.21 -2.76
N VAL A 346 1.41 -5.54 -2.45
CA VAL A 346 0.55 -4.72 -1.59
C VAL A 346 -0.30 -5.60 -0.69
N GLY A 347 0.12 -5.78 0.56
CA GLY A 347 -0.60 -6.59 1.54
C GLY A 347 -2.02 -6.11 1.87
N GLY A 348 -2.34 -4.85 1.52
CA GLY A 348 -3.71 -4.31 1.62
C GLY A 348 -4.71 -4.91 0.63
N HIS A 349 -4.22 -5.55 -0.44
CA HIS A 349 -5.04 -6.17 -1.49
C HIS A 349 -4.72 -7.65 -1.68
N THR A 350 -3.53 -8.08 -1.24
CA THR A 350 -3.04 -9.45 -1.32
C THR A 350 -2.66 -9.97 0.06
N ALA A 351 -2.15 -11.20 0.12
CA ALA A 351 -1.58 -11.75 1.35
C ALA A 351 -0.07 -11.49 1.49
N SER A 352 0.53 -10.75 0.55
CA SER A 352 1.99 -10.52 0.50
C SER A 352 2.46 -9.56 1.59
N GLY A 353 3.56 -9.88 2.25
CA GLY A 353 4.18 -8.99 3.23
C GLY A 353 4.87 -9.71 4.37
N PHE A 354 5.11 -9.00 5.46
CA PHE A 354 5.64 -9.59 6.68
C PHE A 354 4.73 -10.70 7.20
N TRP A 355 5.32 -11.83 7.57
CA TRP A 355 4.67 -12.80 8.42
C TRP A 355 4.49 -12.20 9.81
N VAL A 356 3.25 -12.10 10.27
CA VAL A 356 2.91 -11.53 11.57
C VAL A 356 1.95 -12.44 12.34
N ASP A 357 1.94 -12.30 13.65
CA ASP A 357 0.93 -12.91 14.52
C ASP A 357 -0.36 -12.05 14.57
N THR A 358 -1.34 -12.47 15.38
CA THR A 358 -2.60 -11.72 15.56
C THR A 358 -2.43 -10.37 16.27
N ARG A 359 -1.29 -10.14 16.91
CA ARG A 359 -0.88 -8.88 17.53
C ARG A 359 -0.10 -7.97 16.57
N ARG A 360 0.15 -8.46 15.35
CA ARG A 360 0.98 -7.81 14.30
C ARG A 360 2.47 -7.77 14.63
N GLU A 361 2.95 -8.57 15.58
CA GLU A 361 4.38 -8.78 15.81
C GLU A 361 4.95 -9.70 14.72
N THR A 362 6.13 -9.36 14.21
CA THR A 362 6.85 -10.16 13.23
C THR A 362 7.60 -11.31 13.91
N THR A 363 8.40 -12.06 13.16
CA THR A 363 9.30 -13.10 13.74
C THR A 363 10.52 -12.50 14.46
N ILE A 364 10.69 -11.18 14.45
CA ILE A 364 11.70 -10.45 15.21
C ILE A 364 11.00 -9.78 16.40
N HIS A 365 11.43 -10.09 17.61
CA HIS A 365 10.84 -9.56 18.83
C HIS A 365 10.92 -8.03 18.90
N GLY A 366 9.79 -7.39 19.23
CA GLY A 366 9.65 -5.93 19.28
C GLY A 366 9.49 -5.25 17.93
N LEU A 367 9.53 -6.01 16.82
CA LEU A 367 9.29 -5.52 15.48
C LEU A 367 7.86 -5.86 15.04
N TYR A 368 7.08 -4.85 14.72
CA TYR A 368 5.70 -4.96 14.28
C TYR A 368 5.54 -4.51 12.83
N ALA A 369 4.50 -4.99 12.14
CA ALA A 369 4.17 -4.51 10.80
C ALA A 369 2.66 -4.31 10.67
N ALA A 370 2.23 -3.20 10.04
CA ALA A 370 0.82 -2.86 9.85
C ALA A 370 0.57 -2.16 8.52
N GLY A 371 -0.63 -2.34 7.98
CA GLY A 371 -1.04 -1.82 6.68
C GLY A 371 -0.50 -2.67 5.52
N ASP A 372 -0.25 -2.04 4.36
CA ASP A 372 0.10 -2.77 3.14
C ASP A 372 1.44 -3.50 3.18
N VAL A 373 2.27 -3.27 4.19
CA VAL A 373 3.53 -3.98 4.41
C VAL A 373 3.33 -5.30 5.16
N ALA A 374 2.26 -5.44 5.93
CA ALA A 374 1.90 -6.68 6.64
C ALA A 374 1.18 -7.66 5.70
N GLY A 375 1.58 -8.92 5.73
CA GLY A 375 1.03 -9.98 4.91
C GLY A 375 -0.14 -10.74 5.56
N GLY A 376 -0.66 -11.75 4.86
CA GLY A 376 -1.66 -12.69 5.38
C GLY A 376 -3.11 -12.18 5.40
N CYS A 377 -3.34 -10.88 5.30
CA CYS A 377 -4.65 -10.25 5.45
C CYS A 377 -5.03 -9.45 4.18
N PRO A 378 -5.43 -10.10 3.08
CA PRO A 378 -5.84 -9.41 1.85
C PRO A 378 -7.16 -8.66 2.03
N GLN A 379 -7.46 -7.73 1.12
CA GLN A 379 -8.71 -6.95 1.07
C GLN A 379 -8.94 -6.05 2.31
N LYS A 380 -7.89 -5.70 3.05
CA LYS A 380 -8.01 -4.85 4.26
C LYS A 380 -8.26 -3.37 3.94
N TYR A 381 -7.78 -2.87 2.80
CA TYR A 381 -7.96 -1.49 2.38
C TYR A 381 -7.53 -0.45 3.45
N VAL A 382 -8.10 0.76 3.40
CA VAL A 382 -7.79 1.82 4.36
C VAL A 382 -8.22 1.46 5.78
N THR A 383 -9.39 0.86 5.94
CA THR A 383 -9.93 0.52 7.26
C THR A 383 -9.13 -0.58 7.94
N GLY A 384 -8.70 -1.58 7.18
CA GLY A 384 -7.80 -2.60 7.71
C GLY A 384 -6.42 -2.06 8.08
N ALA A 385 -5.92 -1.05 7.36
CA ALA A 385 -4.68 -0.38 7.75
C ALA A 385 -4.82 0.38 9.08
N LEU A 386 -5.97 1.04 9.32
CA LEU A 386 -6.30 1.63 10.63
C LEU A 386 -6.39 0.56 11.71
N ALA A 387 -7.15 -0.51 11.45
CA ALA A 387 -7.34 -1.62 12.39
C ALA A 387 -6.00 -2.28 12.79
N GLU A 388 -5.15 -2.59 11.82
CA GLU A 388 -3.83 -3.15 12.10
C GLU A 388 -2.92 -2.19 12.85
N GLY A 389 -2.96 -0.88 12.53
CA GLY A 389 -2.28 0.15 13.29
C GLY A 389 -2.71 0.18 14.76
N LYS A 390 -4.03 0.07 15.03
CA LYS A 390 -4.58 -0.03 16.39
C LYS A 390 -4.10 -1.31 17.10
N ILE A 391 -4.26 -2.47 16.46
CA ILE A 391 -3.89 -3.77 17.03
C ILE A 391 -2.40 -3.80 17.40
N ALA A 392 -1.52 -3.41 16.47
CA ALA A 392 -0.08 -3.34 16.71
C ALA A 392 0.26 -2.39 17.88
N SER A 393 -0.40 -1.24 17.92
CA SER A 393 -0.17 -0.25 18.98
C SER A 393 -0.52 -0.75 20.38
N LEU A 394 -1.65 -1.43 20.51
CA LEU A 394 -2.06 -2.01 21.80
C LEU A 394 -1.08 -3.10 22.23
N ALA A 395 -0.59 -3.91 21.30
CA ALA A 395 0.43 -4.91 21.56
C ALA A 395 1.78 -4.28 21.97
N ILE A 396 2.19 -3.21 21.31
CA ILE A 396 3.40 -2.44 21.66
C ILE A 396 3.29 -1.86 23.08
N ILE A 397 2.16 -1.26 23.43
CA ILE A 397 1.93 -0.72 24.79
C ILE A 397 2.06 -1.81 25.86
N GLU A 398 1.60 -3.02 25.60
CA GLU A 398 1.79 -4.15 26.50
C GLU A 398 3.25 -4.56 26.61
N GLN A 399 3.95 -4.68 25.48
CA GLN A 399 5.35 -5.03 25.42
C GLN A 399 6.26 -4.01 26.16
N LEU A 400 5.92 -2.73 26.08
CA LEU A 400 6.68 -1.69 26.81
C LEU A 400 6.69 -1.85 28.34
N LYS A 401 5.78 -2.65 28.90
CA LYS A 401 5.76 -2.99 30.33
C LYS A 401 6.79 -4.07 30.70
N GLU A 402 7.33 -4.76 29.69
CA GLU A 402 8.36 -5.77 29.91
C GLU A 402 9.72 -5.13 30.19
N LYS A 403 10.63 -5.88 30.84
CA LYS A 403 11.99 -5.42 31.06
C LYS A 403 12.75 -5.43 29.73
N HIS A 404 13.16 -4.26 29.27
CA HIS A 404 14.00 -4.13 28.07
C HIS A 404 15.47 -4.46 28.39
N SER A 405 16.10 -5.23 27.50
CA SER A 405 17.54 -5.42 27.51
C SER A 405 18.22 -4.14 27.00
N GLU A 406 19.34 -3.80 27.63
CA GLU A 406 20.19 -2.70 27.16
C GLU A 406 20.77 -3.05 25.78
N GLU A 407 21.06 -2.01 25.00
CA GLU A 407 21.76 -2.15 23.73
C GLU A 407 23.18 -2.62 23.95
N THR A 408 23.69 -3.37 22.99
CA THR A 408 25.05 -3.88 23.03
C THR A 408 25.97 -3.05 22.13
N SER A 409 27.26 -3.22 22.30
CA SER A 409 28.25 -2.63 21.38
C SER A 409 28.12 -3.11 19.92
N GLU A 410 27.42 -4.21 19.68
CA GLU A 410 27.21 -4.74 18.34
C GLU A 410 26.16 -3.93 17.56
N VAL A 411 25.09 -3.50 18.24
CA VAL A 411 24.06 -2.59 17.64
C VAL A 411 24.71 -1.26 17.22
N GLU A 412 25.59 -0.72 18.03
CA GLU A 412 26.30 0.52 17.72
C GLU A 412 27.26 0.35 16.53
N LYS A 413 27.96 -0.80 16.42
CA LYS A 413 28.79 -1.11 15.27
C LYS A 413 27.96 -1.26 13.97
N GLN A 414 26.76 -1.87 14.05
CA GLN A 414 25.86 -1.93 12.91
C GLN A 414 25.49 -0.53 12.42
N ALA A 415 25.09 0.36 13.32
CA ALA A 415 24.78 1.74 12.99
C ALA A 415 25.97 2.46 12.31
N GLN A 416 27.17 2.31 12.88
CA GLN A 416 28.38 2.90 12.32
C GLN A 416 28.67 2.36 10.90
N THR A 417 28.57 1.06 10.68
CA THR A 417 28.78 0.43 9.36
C THR A 417 27.80 0.98 8.31
N ILE A 418 26.52 1.14 8.67
CA ILE A 418 25.51 1.68 7.75
C ILE A 418 25.83 3.14 7.39
N ILE A 419 26.27 3.94 8.36
CA ILE A 419 26.66 5.34 8.12
C ILE A 419 27.90 5.41 7.19
N GLU A 420 28.89 4.54 7.40
CA GLU A 420 30.04 4.44 6.51
C GLU A 420 29.66 4.07 5.08
N ASP A 421 28.67 3.20 4.90
CA ASP A 421 28.14 2.86 3.58
C ASP A 421 27.40 4.05 2.94
N TYR A 422 26.66 4.86 3.68
CA TYR A 422 26.11 6.12 3.17
C TYR A 422 27.21 7.06 2.68
N GLU A 423 28.29 7.21 3.43
CA GLU A 423 29.43 8.05 3.04
C GLU A 423 30.13 7.52 1.79
N LYS A 424 30.30 6.20 1.65
CA LYS A 424 30.85 5.58 0.43
C LYS A 424 29.97 5.90 -0.78
N LEU A 425 28.65 5.65 -0.68
CA LEU A 425 27.71 5.92 -1.77
C LEU A 425 27.68 7.41 -2.16
N ARG A 426 27.64 8.29 -1.16
CA ARG A 426 27.62 9.73 -1.37
C ARG A 426 28.88 10.27 -2.02
N ASN A 427 30.03 9.68 -1.76
CA ASN A 427 31.32 10.05 -2.31
C ASN A 427 31.68 9.26 -3.58
N ALA A 428 30.84 8.31 -4.02
CA ALA A 428 31.05 7.58 -5.24
C ALA A 428 31.06 8.55 -6.45
N GLN A 429 32.03 8.37 -7.32
CA GLN A 429 32.17 9.16 -8.55
C GLN A 429 32.27 8.24 -9.75
N ASN A 430 31.87 8.74 -10.91
CA ASN A 430 32.01 8.02 -12.18
C ASN A 430 31.15 6.74 -12.27
N GLY A 431 29.90 6.78 -11.77
CA GLY A 431 28.95 5.73 -12.06
C GLY A 431 28.75 5.59 -13.57
N LEU A 432 28.69 4.34 -14.06
CA LEU A 432 28.51 4.04 -15.49
C LEU A 432 27.07 4.28 -15.94
N PHE A 433 26.11 4.22 -15.02
CA PHE A 433 24.69 4.28 -15.29
C PHE A 433 24.00 5.28 -14.36
N THR A 434 22.94 5.90 -14.84
CA THR A 434 22.04 6.70 -14.00
C THR A 434 21.12 5.80 -13.19
N ILE A 435 20.50 6.35 -12.14
CA ILE A 435 19.51 5.64 -11.32
C ILE A 435 18.32 5.22 -12.18
N GLU A 436 17.88 6.07 -13.10
CA GLU A 436 16.78 5.81 -14.03
C GLU A 436 17.09 4.66 -14.97
N GLU A 437 18.32 4.57 -15.49
CA GLU A 437 18.74 3.45 -16.34
C GLU A 437 18.76 2.12 -15.58
N LEU A 438 19.24 2.12 -14.34
CA LEU A 438 19.23 0.93 -13.47
C LEU A 438 17.80 0.52 -13.11
N GLU A 439 16.93 1.47 -12.80
CA GLU A 439 15.52 1.20 -12.51
C GLU A 439 14.81 0.61 -13.75
N GLU A 440 15.02 1.19 -14.94
CA GLU A 440 14.45 0.64 -16.17
C GLU A 440 14.96 -0.75 -16.50
N ALA A 441 16.25 -1.01 -16.29
CA ALA A 441 16.85 -2.32 -16.48
C ALA A 441 16.23 -3.36 -15.53
N MET A 442 16.07 -3.03 -14.25
CA MET A 442 15.39 -3.87 -13.26
C MET A 442 13.93 -4.13 -13.67
N GLN A 443 13.19 -3.09 -14.05
CA GLN A 443 11.79 -3.20 -14.45
C GLN A 443 11.61 -4.10 -15.67
N LYS A 444 12.52 -4.04 -16.66
CA LYS A 444 12.52 -4.95 -17.81
C LYS A 444 12.74 -6.40 -17.40
N VAL A 445 13.68 -6.65 -16.50
CA VAL A 445 13.94 -8.00 -15.99
C VAL A 445 12.71 -8.54 -15.27
N MET A 446 12.09 -7.75 -14.41
CA MET A 446 10.89 -8.14 -13.69
C MET A 446 9.71 -8.38 -14.63
N ASP A 447 9.52 -7.54 -15.64
CA ASP A 447 8.43 -7.64 -16.59
C ASP A 447 8.53 -8.89 -17.47
N GLU A 448 9.73 -9.24 -17.95
CA GLU A 448 9.98 -10.34 -18.86
C GLU A 448 10.15 -11.71 -18.16
N TYR A 449 10.68 -11.73 -16.94
CA TYR A 449 11.09 -13.00 -16.28
C TYR A 449 10.38 -13.26 -14.95
N ALA A 450 9.80 -12.24 -14.31
CA ALA A 450 9.15 -12.39 -13.01
C ALA A 450 7.62 -12.13 -13.06
N GLY A 451 7.01 -12.38 -14.21
CA GLY A 451 5.57 -12.36 -14.37
C GLY A 451 4.97 -10.96 -14.47
N GLY A 452 5.58 -10.10 -15.27
CA GLY A 452 4.99 -8.83 -15.67
C GLY A 452 4.02 -8.95 -16.83
N ILE A 453 3.65 -7.82 -17.42
CA ILE A 453 2.69 -7.75 -18.51
C ILE A 453 3.20 -8.45 -19.78
N ALA A 454 4.50 -8.31 -20.06
CA ALA A 454 5.12 -8.91 -21.25
C ALA A 454 4.90 -10.43 -21.35
N VAL A 455 4.69 -11.10 -20.23
CA VAL A 455 4.44 -12.54 -20.12
C VAL A 455 3.04 -12.87 -19.59
N ASN A 456 2.09 -11.93 -19.72
CA ASN A 456 0.71 -12.08 -19.23
C ASN A 456 0.65 -12.49 -17.75
N TYR A 457 1.50 -11.90 -16.91
CA TYR A 457 1.63 -12.14 -15.46
C TYR A 457 2.05 -13.56 -15.08
N GLN A 458 2.44 -14.40 -16.02
CA GLN A 458 2.88 -15.78 -15.79
C GLN A 458 4.39 -15.83 -15.52
N PHE A 459 4.80 -16.79 -14.71
CA PHE A 459 6.21 -17.08 -14.45
C PHE A 459 6.37 -18.55 -14.06
N ASN A 460 7.61 -19.02 -14.11
CA ASN A 460 8.00 -20.33 -13.65
C ASN A 460 9.39 -20.25 -13.02
N GLU A 461 9.81 -21.32 -12.38
CA GLU A 461 11.09 -21.39 -11.66
C GLU A 461 12.28 -21.02 -12.52
N LYS A 462 12.32 -21.50 -13.77
CA LYS A 462 13.43 -21.21 -14.72
C LYS A 462 13.51 -19.71 -15.02
N GLN A 463 12.37 -19.07 -15.26
CA GLN A 463 12.31 -17.62 -15.51
C GLN A 463 12.72 -16.83 -14.27
N LEU A 464 12.26 -17.23 -13.07
CA LEU A 464 12.63 -16.56 -11.82
C LEU A 464 14.13 -16.68 -11.52
N ASN A 465 14.76 -17.82 -11.81
CA ASN A 465 16.20 -17.98 -11.67
C ASN A 465 16.97 -17.06 -12.62
N LEU A 466 16.51 -16.90 -13.87
CA LEU A 466 17.08 -15.92 -14.81
C LEU A 466 16.90 -14.49 -14.33
N ALA A 467 15.72 -14.14 -13.78
CA ALA A 467 15.49 -12.82 -13.19
C ALA A 467 16.48 -12.54 -12.05
N LYS A 468 16.66 -13.52 -11.15
CA LYS A 468 17.60 -13.42 -10.02
C LYS A 468 19.02 -13.15 -10.49
N GLU A 469 19.53 -13.92 -11.48
CA GLU A 469 20.85 -13.71 -12.05
C GLU A 469 21.03 -12.33 -12.68
N LYS A 470 20.03 -11.88 -13.45
CA LYS A 470 20.08 -10.58 -14.13
C LYS A 470 20.04 -9.41 -13.14
N ILE A 471 19.21 -9.51 -12.09
CA ILE A 471 19.14 -8.47 -11.06
C ILE A 471 20.43 -8.43 -10.23
N ALA A 472 21.02 -9.58 -9.91
CA ALA A 472 22.31 -9.62 -9.21
C ALA A 472 23.41 -8.84 -9.98
N ARG A 473 23.43 -8.95 -11.31
CA ARG A 473 24.38 -8.19 -12.15
C ARG A 473 24.13 -6.68 -12.17
N LEU A 474 22.93 -6.22 -11.85
CA LEU A 474 22.65 -4.79 -11.76
C LEU A 474 23.17 -4.18 -10.45
N SER A 475 23.48 -5.01 -9.46
CA SER A 475 24.03 -4.58 -8.18
C SER A 475 25.57 -4.60 -8.14
N GLU A 476 26.23 -5.16 -9.15
CA GLU A 476 27.69 -5.14 -9.37
C GLU A 476 28.12 -3.84 -10.06
#